data_e1c6c25e0396efa6f6b80feb8b76f86c
#
_entry.id   e1c6c25e0396efa6f6b80feb8b76f86c
#
_cell.length_a   1.000
_cell.length_b   1.000
_cell.length_c   1.000
_cell.angle_alpha   90.00
_cell.angle_beta   90.00
_cell.angle_gamma   90.00
#
_symmetry.space_group_name_H-M   'P 1'
#
loop_
_entity.id
_entity.type
_entity.pdbx_description
1 polymer ?
#
loop_
_entity_poly.entity_id
_entity_poly.type
_entity_poly.pdbx_seq_one_letter_code
_entity_poly.pdbx_strand_id
1 'polypeptide(L)'
;MKVYIKNHPAHAGKWIYEGYERAWTSLGYDVEYFTSLNEINEKGDYYIMATDYDIKNDSSYSSIVNSTKSFIFAQPNTFPDPWGRHPNFVSNASPLTIDMVNQTDNALLWTFSDNTKYHKKWKTVHTVPLAFDSIGYVPKKDEKYSQYDICFVGGWANNGFDEKRKIMIEIFSKFMDSGLKCGFFINKGLTHEQECDLIYNSKTSLNIHDAYQRALGYDTNERTFKSLGLNGALVSDAITQLNNLFPNVPTSLNSDTLVKDTKELLSLTEDEIRVIKESNKQNISDNHTYINRVEQLLKL
;
A
#
# COMPACT_ATOMS: atom_id res chain seq x y z
N MET A 1 -23.16 -11.62 7.19
CA MET A 1 -22.25 -11.25 8.31
C MET A 1 -21.77 -9.84 8.08
N LYS A 2 -21.73 -8.99 9.12
CA LYS A 2 -21.33 -7.60 9.03
C LYS A 2 -19.80 -7.45 9.25
N VAL A 3 -19.21 -6.44 8.61
CA VAL A 3 -17.80 -6.05 8.81
C VAL A 3 -17.73 -4.55 9.10
N TYR A 4 -17.19 -4.20 10.24
CA TYR A 4 -16.90 -2.82 10.60
C TYR A 4 -15.49 -2.43 10.19
N ILE A 5 -15.35 -1.44 9.33
CA ILE A 5 -14.06 -0.98 8.80
C ILE A 5 -13.75 0.43 9.31
N LYS A 6 -12.49 0.66 9.72
CA LYS A 6 -12.03 1.99 10.10
C LYS A 6 -12.19 3.00 8.97
N ASN A 7 -12.88 4.11 9.25
CA ASN A 7 -12.95 5.25 8.34
C ASN A 7 -11.63 6.04 8.35
N HIS A 8 -10.95 6.06 7.21
CA HIS A 8 -9.79 6.90 6.97
C HIS A 8 -10.16 8.05 6.03
N PRO A 9 -10.31 9.29 6.52
CA PRO A 9 -10.88 10.40 5.73
C PRO A 9 -9.94 10.94 4.65
N ALA A 10 -8.64 10.63 4.69
CA ALA A 10 -7.64 11.25 3.81
C ALA A 10 -6.42 10.36 3.55
N HIS A 11 -5.60 10.78 2.56
CA HIS A 11 -4.32 10.20 2.20
C HIS A 11 -4.39 8.71 1.77
N ALA A 12 -3.26 8.03 1.81
CA ALA A 12 -3.16 6.62 1.41
C ALA A 12 -4.10 5.70 2.20
N GLY A 13 -4.33 6.00 3.48
CA GLY A 13 -5.25 5.24 4.31
C GLY A 13 -6.66 5.18 3.72
N LYS A 14 -7.17 6.29 3.17
CA LYS A 14 -8.47 6.32 2.51
C LYS A 14 -8.55 5.27 1.39
N TRP A 15 -7.61 5.30 0.46
CA TRP A 15 -7.61 4.40 -0.70
C TRP A 15 -7.46 2.93 -0.31
N ILE A 16 -6.63 2.63 0.69
CA ILE A 16 -6.40 1.29 1.21
C ILE A 16 -7.70 0.74 1.80
N TYR A 17 -8.35 1.47 2.69
CA TYR A 17 -9.55 0.99 3.37
C TYR A 17 -10.79 0.96 2.48
N GLU A 18 -10.90 1.86 1.50
CA GLU A 18 -11.91 1.75 0.44
C GLU A 18 -11.68 0.51 -0.46
N GLY A 19 -10.43 0.14 -0.71
CA GLY A 19 -10.09 -1.12 -1.40
C GLY A 19 -10.52 -2.36 -0.61
N TYR A 20 -10.30 -2.36 0.70
CA TYR A 20 -10.79 -3.41 1.58
C TYR A 20 -12.32 -3.44 1.65
N GLU A 21 -12.99 -2.28 1.74
CA GLU A 21 -14.47 -2.19 1.73
C GLU A 21 -15.04 -2.86 0.48
N ARG A 22 -14.53 -2.51 -0.71
CA ARG A 22 -14.96 -3.13 -1.97
C ARG A 22 -14.69 -4.62 -2.02
N ALA A 23 -13.56 -5.06 -1.48
CA ALA A 23 -13.21 -6.48 -1.42
C ALA A 23 -14.16 -7.26 -0.49
N TRP A 24 -14.41 -6.78 0.72
CA TRP A 24 -15.36 -7.40 1.64
C TRP A 24 -16.77 -7.46 1.05
N THR A 25 -17.24 -6.36 0.44
CA THR A 25 -18.54 -6.29 -0.22
C THR A 25 -18.65 -7.30 -1.37
N SER A 26 -17.59 -7.43 -2.19
CA SER A 26 -17.57 -8.40 -3.30
C SER A 26 -17.62 -9.86 -2.84
N LEU A 27 -17.14 -10.13 -1.62
CA LEU A 27 -17.21 -11.44 -0.98
C LEU A 27 -18.55 -11.70 -0.25
N GLY A 28 -19.50 -10.76 -0.37
CA GLY A 28 -20.86 -10.92 0.17
C GLY A 28 -21.02 -10.48 1.62
N TYR A 29 -20.10 -9.72 2.18
CA TYR A 29 -20.21 -9.14 3.51
C TYR A 29 -20.93 -7.78 3.46
N ASP A 30 -21.66 -7.46 4.51
CA ASP A 30 -22.29 -6.15 4.73
C ASP A 30 -21.27 -5.25 5.44
N VAL A 31 -20.82 -4.18 4.79
CA VAL A 31 -19.74 -3.32 5.28
C VAL A 31 -20.25 -2.00 5.82
N GLU A 32 -19.82 -1.64 7.01
CA GLU A 32 -20.10 -0.37 7.66
C GLU A 32 -18.83 0.30 8.15
N TYR A 33 -18.71 1.61 7.93
CA TYR A 33 -17.58 2.38 8.44
C TYR A 33 -17.81 2.85 9.87
N PHE A 34 -16.77 2.79 10.71
CA PHE A 34 -16.77 3.40 12.03
C PHE A 34 -15.71 4.49 12.15
N THR A 35 -15.96 5.49 12.96
CA THR A 35 -14.99 6.53 13.35
C THR A 35 -14.36 6.20 14.70
N SER A 36 -15.16 5.66 15.62
CA SER A 36 -14.71 5.16 16.92
C SER A 36 -15.29 3.78 17.18
N LEU A 37 -14.47 2.87 17.72
CA LEU A 37 -14.93 1.52 18.12
C LEU A 37 -16.08 1.56 19.16
N ASN A 38 -16.23 2.67 19.90
CA ASN A 38 -17.33 2.84 20.83
C ASN A 38 -18.72 2.96 20.16
N GLU A 39 -18.76 3.20 18.85
CA GLU A 39 -19.99 3.24 18.06
C GLU A 39 -20.56 1.85 17.81
N ILE A 40 -19.71 0.81 17.89
CA ILE A 40 -20.09 -0.58 17.63
C ILE A 40 -20.72 -1.16 18.90
N ASN A 41 -22.06 -1.12 18.96
CA ASN A 41 -22.85 -1.61 20.10
C ASN A 41 -23.62 -2.89 19.77
N GLU A 42 -23.31 -3.56 18.68
CA GLU A 42 -24.01 -4.77 18.25
C GLU A 42 -23.62 -5.98 19.11
N LYS A 43 -24.62 -6.87 19.25
CA LYS A 43 -24.41 -8.23 19.76
C LYS A 43 -24.70 -9.18 18.60
N GLY A 44 -23.75 -9.98 18.24
CA GLY A 44 -23.92 -10.94 17.15
C GLY A 44 -22.62 -11.22 16.40
N ASP A 45 -22.73 -11.90 15.26
CA ASP A 45 -21.59 -12.26 14.45
C ASP A 45 -21.16 -11.09 13.55
N TYR A 46 -20.07 -10.45 13.88
CA TYR A 46 -19.44 -9.41 13.07
C TYR A 46 -17.92 -9.46 13.13
N TYR A 47 -17.29 -8.90 12.11
CA TYR A 47 -15.86 -8.68 12.05
C TYR A 47 -15.53 -7.19 12.27
N ILE A 48 -14.31 -6.93 12.74
CA ILE A 48 -13.76 -5.57 12.84
C ILE A 48 -12.45 -5.51 12.07
N MET A 49 -12.25 -4.47 11.28
CA MET A 49 -10.98 -4.10 10.67
C MET A 49 -10.55 -2.74 11.19
N ALA A 50 -9.65 -2.73 12.17
CA ALA A 50 -9.22 -1.58 12.92
C ALA A 50 -7.68 -1.42 12.91
N THR A 51 -7.21 -0.36 13.54
CA THR A 51 -5.79 -0.14 13.82
C THR A 51 -5.55 -0.15 15.34
N ASP A 52 -4.33 -0.35 15.77
CA ASP A 52 -3.97 -0.37 17.18
C ASP A 52 -4.28 0.95 17.91
N TYR A 53 -4.25 2.09 17.22
CA TYR A 53 -4.58 3.40 17.80
C TYR A 53 -6.09 3.67 17.96
N ASP A 54 -6.96 2.80 17.44
CA ASP A 54 -8.40 2.89 17.66
C ASP A 54 -8.81 2.39 19.05
N ILE A 55 -7.96 1.58 19.68
CA ILE A 55 -8.22 0.95 20.98
C ILE A 55 -7.73 1.89 22.08
N LYS A 56 -8.63 2.73 22.62
CA LYS A 56 -8.27 3.84 23.53
C LYS A 56 -8.77 3.67 24.96
N ASN A 57 -9.76 2.84 25.16
CA ASN A 57 -10.43 2.66 26.48
C ASN A 57 -11.18 1.33 26.52
N ASP A 58 -11.77 1.02 27.69
CA ASP A 58 -12.50 -0.23 27.93
C ASP A 58 -13.64 -0.45 26.94
N SER A 59 -14.37 0.62 26.55
CA SER A 59 -15.48 0.50 25.59
C SER A 59 -14.98 0.12 24.20
N SER A 60 -13.89 0.74 23.71
CA SER A 60 -13.27 0.36 22.44
C SER A 60 -12.71 -1.08 22.47
N TYR A 61 -12.17 -1.50 23.60
CA TYR A 61 -11.69 -2.86 23.77
C TYR A 61 -12.85 -3.88 23.83
N SER A 62 -13.98 -3.53 24.45
CA SER A 62 -15.13 -4.44 24.52
C SER A 62 -15.68 -4.78 23.13
N SER A 63 -15.64 -3.84 22.19
CA SER A 63 -16.03 -4.12 20.78
C SER A 63 -15.12 -5.18 20.14
N ILE A 64 -13.82 -5.13 20.41
CA ILE A 64 -12.87 -6.15 19.95
C ILE A 64 -13.19 -7.52 20.54
N VAL A 65 -13.40 -7.61 21.86
CA VAL A 65 -13.69 -8.86 22.54
C VAL A 65 -15.02 -9.49 22.07
N ASN A 66 -16.02 -8.66 21.81
CA ASN A 66 -17.36 -9.11 21.41
C ASN A 66 -17.47 -9.48 19.92
N SER A 67 -16.48 -9.16 19.10
CA SER A 67 -16.48 -9.52 17.68
C SER A 67 -16.24 -11.00 17.47
N THR A 68 -16.67 -11.55 16.35
CA THR A 68 -16.26 -12.90 15.91
C THR A 68 -14.75 -12.97 15.67
N LYS A 69 -14.20 -11.95 14.99
CA LYS A 69 -12.76 -11.75 14.78
C LYS A 69 -12.46 -10.28 14.53
N SER A 70 -11.38 -9.80 15.12
CA SER A 70 -10.85 -8.46 14.90
C SER A 70 -9.51 -8.50 14.20
N PHE A 71 -9.44 -7.91 13.02
CA PHE A 71 -8.22 -7.72 12.23
C PHE A 71 -7.61 -6.37 12.58
N ILE A 72 -6.56 -6.36 13.41
CA ILE A 72 -5.96 -5.15 13.95
C ILE A 72 -4.65 -4.89 13.24
N PHE A 73 -4.58 -3.80 12.46
CA PHE A 73 -3.32 -3.33 11.91
C PHE A 73 -2.42 -2.84 13.06
N ALA A 74 -1.33 -3.55 13.29
CA ALA A 74 -0.40 -3.27 14.36
C ALA A 74 0.78 -2.44 13.83
N GLN A 75 0.95 -1.24 14.38
CA GLN A 75 2.16 -0.46 14.14
C GLN A 75 3.35 -1.03 14.91
N PRO A 76 4.60 -0.77 14.46
CA PRO A 76 5.79 -1.11 15.19
C PRO A 76 5.79 -0.52 16.62
N ASN A 77 6.31 -1.24 17.60
CA ASN A 77 6.48 -0.71 18.96
C ASN A 77 7.73 0.16 19.09
N THR A 78 8.70 -0.05 18.21
CA THR A 78 9.91 0.75 18.05
C THR A 78 10.19 0.90 16.57
N PHE A 79 10.95 1.93 16.19
CA PHE A 79 11.39 2.11 14.81
C PHE A 79 12.77 2.80 14.80
N PRO A 80 13.63 2.61 13.79
CA PRO A 80 14.95 3.25 13.75
C PRO A 80 14.87 4.77 13.65
N ASP A 81 15.89 5.45 14.18
CA ASP A 81 16.07 6.87 13.97
C ASP A 81 16.27 7.19 12.46
N PRO A 82 15.77 8.34 11.99
CA PRO A 82 15.04 9.36 12.75
C PRO A 82 13.53 9.07 12.91
N TRP A 83 13.00 8.08 12.17
CA TRP A 83 11.53 7.83 12.05
C TRP A 83 10.90 7.35 13.36
N GLY A 84 11.65 6.64 14.20
CA GLY A 84 11.17 6.18 15.51
C GLY A 84 10.76 7.29 16.48
N ARG A 85 11.09 8.54 16.19
CA ARG A 85 10.66 9.73 16.95
C ARG A 85 9.35 10.32 16.49
N HIS A 86 8.80 9.85 15.37
CA HIS A 86 7.60 10.42 14.79
C HIS A 86 6.39 9.51 15.06
N PRO A 87 5.28 10.05 15.58
CA PRO A 87 4.12 9.26 16.01
C PRO A 87 3.43 8.48 14.88
N ASN A 88 3.69 8.82 13.62
CA ASN A 88 3.12 8.10 12.48
C ASN A 88 3.82 6.76 12.20
N PHE A 89 4.97 6.49 12.82
CA PHE A 89 5.75 5.27 12.58
C PHE A 89 5.77 4.29 13.75
N VAL A 90 5.35 4.73 14.92
CA VAL A 90 5.39 3.94 16.14
C VAL A 90 4.02 3.90 16.80
N SER A 91 3.63 2.73 17.27
CA SER A 91 2.39 2.55 18.00
C SER A 91 2.30 3.47 19.22
N ASN A 92 1.16 4.12 19.37
CA ASN A 92 0.79 4.93 20.54
C ASN A 92 0.00 4.14 21.58
N ALA A 93 -0.21 2.83 21.38
CA ALA A 93 -0.93 1.99 22.31
C ALA A 93 -0.21 1.93 23.65
N SER A 94 -0.96 2.06 24.74
CA SER A 94 -0.40 1.91 26.08
C SER A 94 0.07 0.47 26.33
N PRO A 95 1.01 0.24 27.27
CA PRO A 95 1.39 -1.11 27.66
C PRO A 95 0.17 -1.97 28.05
N LEU A 96 -0.77 -1.39 28.78
CA LEU A 96 -2.00 -2.07 29.17
C LEU A 96 -2.83 -2.47 27.93
N THR A 97 -3.01 -1.57 26.97
CA THR A 97 -3.71 -1.87 25.71
C THR A 97 -3.04 -3.01 24.94
N ILE A 98 -1.71 -2.98 24.87
CA ILE A 98 -0.93 -4.04 24.20
C ILE A 98 -1.15 -5.38 24.91
N ASP A 99 -1.09 -5.42 26.22
CA ASP A 99 -1.30 -6.63 27.01
C ASP A 99 -2.73 -7.17 26.85
N MET A 100 -3.74 -6.30 26.89
CA MET A 100 -5.13 -6.67 26.68
C MET A 100 -5.35 -7.29 25.29
N VAL A 101 -4.84 -6.66 24.23
CA VAL A 101 -4.94 -7.19 22.84
C VAL A 101 -4.19 -8.51 22.70
N ASN A 102 -3.00 -8.62 23.30
CA ASN A 102 -2.21 -9.85 23.26
C ASN A 102 -2.90 -11.04 23.94
N GLN A 103 -3.76 -10.81 24.93
CA GLN A 103 -4.55 -11.84 25.62
C GLN A 103 -5.88 -12.17 24.93
N THR A 104 -6.25 -11.43 23.88
CA THR A 104 -7.52 -11.60 23.19
C THR A 104 -7.38 -12.62 22.06
N ASP A 105 -8.10 -13.73 22.15
CA ASP A 105 -7.98 -14.86 21.22
C ASP A 105 -8.49 -14.52 19.83
N ASN A 106 -9.58 -13.74 19.71
CA ASN A 106 -10.17 -13.32 18.44
C ASN A 106 -9.50 -12.09 17.82
N ALA A 107 -8.46 -11.53 18.43
CA ALA A 107 -7.66 -10.44 17.85
C ALA A 107 -6.51 -11.00 17.01
N LEU A 108 -6.58 -10.77 15.70
CA LEU A 108 -5.52 -11.07 14.74
C LEU A 108 -4.75 -9.79 14.42
N LEU A 109 -3.46 -9.81 14.69
CA LEU A 109 -2.57 -8.67 14.41
C LEU A 109 -1.89 -8.85 13.06
N TRP A 110 -1.85 -7.78 12.27
CA TRP A 110 -1.24 -7.81 10.94
C TRP A 110 -0.53 -6.49 10.61
N THR A 111 0.38 -6.52 9.63
CA THR A 111 1.16 -5.38 9.15
C THR A 111 1.48 -5.56 7.66
N PHE A 112 1.86 -4.49 6.96
CA PHE A 112 2.32 -4.57 5.56
C PHE A 112 3.76 -5.12 5.45
N SER A 113 4.53 -5.02 6.52
CA SER A 113 5.97 -5.28 6.51
C SER A 113 6.30 -6.78 6.58
N ASP A 114 7.27 -7.23 5.77
CA ASP A 114 7.83 -8.59 5.84
C ASP A 114 8.65 -8.83 7.11
N ASN A 115 9.01 -7.78 7.84
CA ASN A 115 9.85 -7.90 9.02
C ASN A 115 9.18 -7.32 10.25
N THR A 116 8.75 -8.21 11.13
CA THR A 116 8.07 -7.88 12.37
C THR A 116 9.02 -7.61 13.56
N LYS A 117 10.34 -7.50 13.32
CA LYS A 117 11.33 -7.28 14.42
C LYS A 117 11.07 -6.02 15.26
N TYR A 118 10.34 -5.06 14.70
CA TYR A 118 9.97 -3.83 15.40
C TYR A 118 8.64 -3.93 16.16
N HIS A 119 7.93 -5.07 16.06
CA HIS A 119 6.64 -5.34 16.70
C HIS A 119 6.74 -6.22 17.96
N LYS A 120 7.90 -6.24 18.62
CA LYS A 120 8.25 -7.22 19.66
C LYS A 120 7.32 -7.25 20.89
N LYS A 121 6.56 -6.18 21.15
CA LYS A 121 5.60 -6.15 22.25
C LYS A 121 4.25 -6.75 21.89
N TRP A 122 3.95 -6.84 20.59
CA TRP A 122 2.77 -7.53 20.10
C TRP A 122 3.01 -9.04 20.12
N LYS A 123 1.91 -9.84 20.32
CA LYS A 123 1.97 -11.29 20.08
C LYS A 123 2.34 -11.56 18.61
N THR A 124 1.92 -12.61 18.04
CA THR A 124 2.15 -12.90 16.61
C THR A 124 1.55 -11.83 15.71
N VAL A 125 2.39 -11.20 14.87
CA VAL A 125 1.96 -10.24 13.85
C VAL A 125 2.20 -10.87 12.48
N HIS A 126 1.14 -10.93 11.67
CA HIS A 126 1.17 -11.53 10.34
C HIS A 126 1.48 -10.49 9.27
N THR A 127 2.25 -10.86 8.26
CA THR A 127 2.46 -10.02 7.08
C THR A 127 1.31 -10.17 6.10
N VAL A 128 0.64 -9.05 5.80
CA VAL A 128 -0.37 -8.93 4.74
C VAL A 128 -0.01 -7.70 3.92
N PRO A 129 0.73 -7.85 2.80
CA PRO A 129 1.19 -6.73 2.00
C PRO A 129 0.03 -5.88 1.46
N LEU A 130 0.33 -4.66 1.03
CA LEU A 130 -0.59 -3.84 0.25
C LEU A 130 -1.03 -4.57 -1.03
N ALA A 131 -2.02 -4.05 -1.73
CA ALA A 131 -2.64 -4.72 -2.86
C ALA A 131 -3.14 -3.73 -3.92
N PHE A 132 -3.61 -4.29 -5.02
CA PHE A 132 -4.31 -3.61 -6.10
C PHE A 132 -5.82 -3.62 -5.84
N ASP A 133 -6.47 -2.49 -6.00
CA ASP A 133 -7.92 -2.41 -5.99
C ASP A 133 -8.48 -2.73 -7.38
N SER A 134 -8.71 -4.01 -7.63
CA SER A 134 -9.21 -4.50 -8.91
C SER A 134 -10.67 -4.13 -9.22
N ILE A 135 -11.39 -3.62 -8.22
CA ILE A 135 -12.78 -3.20 -8.36
C ILE A 135 -12.87 -1.69 -8.59
N GLY A 136 -12.13 -0.91 -7.79
CA GLY A 136 -12.17 0.55 -7.85
C GLY A 136 -11.32 1.16 -8.95
N TYR A 137 -10.31 0.45 -9.46
CA TYR A 137 -9.40 0.95 -10.49
C TYR A 137 -9.84 0.51 -11.89
N VAL A 138 -10.73 1.28 -12.50
CA VAL A 138 -11.28 1.03 -13.85
C VAL A 138 -10.73 2.06 -14.83
N PRO A 139 -9.57 1.80 -15.47
CA PRO A 139 -8.94 2.76 -16.37
C PRO A 139 -9.68 2.87 -17.70
N LYS A 140 -9.58 4.04 -18.32
CA LYS A 140 -10.05 4.31 -19.67
C LYS A 140 -8.88 4.59 -20.61
N LYS A 141 -9.04 4.24 -21.89
CA LYS A 141 -8.08 4.61 -22.91
C LYS A 141 -8.16 6.13 -23.12
N ASP A 142 -7.02 6.82 -22.96
CA ASP A 142 -6.89 8.27 -23.17
C ASP A 142 -5.56 8.57 -23.89
N GLU A 143 -5.66 8.98 -25.14
CA GLU A 143 -4.50 9.26 -26.00
C GLU A 143 -3.60 10.38 -25.47
N LYS A 144 -4.14 11.29 -24.70
CA LYS A 144 -3.40 12.39 -24.07
C LYS A 144 -2.27 11.89 -23.17
N TYR A 145 -2.43 10.71 -22.54
CA TYR A 145 -1.43 10.14 -21.65
C TYR A 145 -0.47 9.16 -22.35
N SER A 146 -0.85 8.64 -23.53
CA SER A 146 -0.01 7.69 -24.30
C SER A 146 1.28 8.31 -24.84
N GLN A 147 1.40 9.63 -24.83
CA GLN A 147 2.62 10.35 -25.19
C GLN A 147 3.77 10.16 -24.17
N TYR A 148 3.48 9.78 -22.92
CA TYR A 148 4.49 9.65 -21.90
C TYR A 148 5.24 8.32 -21.99
N ASP A 149 6.56 8.39 -22.07
CA ASP A 149 7.43 7.22 -22.00
C ASP A 149 7.45 6.65 -20.56
N ILE A 150 7.42 7.56 -19.57
CA ILE A 150 7.33 7.20 -18.16
C ILE A 150 6.44 8.17 -17.40
N CYS A 151 5.61 7.65 -16.51
CA CYS A 151 4.79 8.49 -15.63
C CYS A 151 5.09 8.26 -14.15
N PHE A 152 4.80 9.28 -13.36
CA PHE A 152 4.75 9.22 -11.91
C PHE A 152 3.59 10.07 -11.41
N VAL A 153 2.84 9.55 -10.43
CA VAL A 153 1.82 10.32 -9.72
C VAL A 153 1.98 10.12 -8.21
N GLY A 154 1.90 11.19 -7.46
CA GLY A 154 1.98 11.15 -6.01
C GLY A 154 2.45 12.43 -5.36
N GLY A 155 2.64 12.38 -4.05
CA GLY A 155 3.16 13.46 -3.26
C GLY A 155 4.60 13.23 -2.81
N TRP A 156 5.24 14.28 -2.37
CA TRP A 156 6.52 14.22 -1.66
C TRP A 156 6.37 14.63 -0.19
N ALA A 157 5.34 14.06 0.43
CA ALA A 157 5.16 14.24 1.87
C ALA A 157 6.42 13.78 2.62
N ASN A 158 6.91 14.66 3.50
CA ASN A 158 8.17 14.39 4.20
C ASN A 158 7.97 13.61 5.50
N ASN A 159 6.73 13.39 5.92
CA ASN A 159 6.41 12.78 7.24
C ASN A 159 7.21 13.41 8.41
N GLY A 160 7.49 14.73 8.32
CA GLY A 160 8.36 15.44 9.24
C GLY A 160 9.86 15.45 8.89
N PHE A 161 10.27 14.78 7.80
CA PHE A 161 11.64 14.67 7.32
C PHE A 161 11.71 14.96 5.82
N ASP A 162 12.75 15.67 5.36
CA ASP A 162 12.88 16.11 3.95
C ASP A 162 13.45 15.05 2.98
N GLU A 163 13.70 13.84 3.43
CA GLU A 163 14.43 12.84 2.67
C GLU A 163 13.71 12.43 1.38
N LYS A 164 12.39 12.20 1.43
CA LYS A 164 11.65 11.81 0.24
C LYS A 164 11.76 12.83 -0.87
N ARG A 165 11.64 14.10 -0.52
CA ARG A 165 11.74 15.20 -1.48
C ARG A 165 13.11 15.23 -2.15
N LYS A 166 14.20 15.04 -1.40
CA LYS A 166 15.57 15.00 -1.93
C LYS A 166 15.75 13.83 -2.92
N ILE A 167 15.29 12.64 -2.53
CA ILE A 167 15.32 11.44 -3.37
C ILE A 167 14.55 11.69 -4.68
N MET A 168 13.34 12.24 -4.59
CA MET A 168 12.52 12.52 -5.77
C MET A 168 13.14 13.55 -6.69
N ILE A 169 13.71 14.64 -6.16
CA ILE A 169 14.39 15.67 -6.96
C ILE A 169 15.56 15.04 -7.74
N GLU A 170 16.39 14.25 -7.09
CA GLU A 170 17.50 13.55 -7.74
C GLU A 170 17.02 12.68 -8.90
N ILE A 171 16.08 11.77 -8.63
CA ILE A 171 15.57 10.83 -9.63
C ILE A 171 14.91 11.59 -10.80
N PHE A 172 14.02 12.54 -10.50
CA PHE A 172 13.31 13.28 -11.55
C PHE A 172 14.24 14.12 -12.41
N SER A 173 15.29 14.75 -11.84
CA SER A 173 16.27 15.48 -12.62
C SER A 173 16.94 14.56 -13.65
N LYS A 174 17.36 13.37 -13.25
CA LYS A 174 17.97 12.39 -14.16
C LYS A 174 17.02 11.96 -15.28
N PHE A 175 15.76 11.72 -14.97
CA PHE A 175 14.75 11.39 -15.99
C PHE A 175 14.50 12.55 -16.94
N MET A 176 14.35 13.79 -16.45
CA MET A 176 14.17 14.98 -17.28
C MET A 176 15.34 15.23 -18.24
N ASP A 177 16.57 14.98 -17.78
CA ASP A 177 17.78 15.12 -18.59
C ASP A 177 18.00 13.96 -19.57
N SER A 178 17.22 12.88 -19.46
CA SER A 178 17.43 11.66 -20.25
C SER A 178 16.90 11.70 -21.68
N GLY A 179 16.09 12.71 -22.03
CA GLY A 179 15.38 12.82 -23.30
C GLY A 179 14.08 12.02 -23.38
N LEU A 180 13.67 11.32 -22.31
CA LEU A 180 12.38 10.65 -22.22
C LEU A 180 11.24 11.65 -22.03
N LYS A 181 10.06 11.33 -22.58
CA LYS A 181 8.84 12.10 -22.33
C LYS A 181 8.27 11.72 -20.96
N CYS A 182 8.54 12.56 -19.95
CA CYS A 182 8.17 12.32 -18.57
C CYS A 182 6.83 12.98 -18.24
N GLY A 183 5.89 12.19 -17.70
CA GLY A 183 4.61 12.64 -17.14
C GLY A 183 4.64 12.61 -15.62
N PHE A 184 5.29 13.60 -14.97
CA PHE A 184 5.42 13.63 -13.50
C PHE A 184 4.39 14.57 -12.87
N PHE A 185 3.41 13.99 -12.18
CA PHE A 185 2.29 14.68 -11.54
C PHE A 185 2.47 14.66 -10.02
N ILE A 186 3.23 15.64 -9.51
CA ILE A 186 3.59 15.72 -8.10
C ILE A 186 2.68 16.73 -7.42
N ASN A 187 1.91 16.30 -6.41
CA ASN A 187 0.95 17.13 -5.67
C ASN A 187 -0.06 17.88 -6.58
N LYS A 188 -0.42 17.28 -7.73
CA LYS A 188 -1.30 17.93 -8.72
C LYS A 188 -2.79 17.73 -8.46
N GLY A 189 -3.17 16.96 -7.43
CA GLY A 189 -4.57 16.74 -7.09
C GLY A 189 -5.36 16.07 -8.21
N LEU A 190 -4.77 15.10 -8.90
CA LEU A 190 -5.48 14.30 -9.88
C LEU A 190 -6.64 13.58 -9.20
N THR A 191 -7.77 13.47 -9.90
CA THR A 191 -8.84 12.57 -9.45
C THR A 191 -8.35 11.12 -9.52
N HIS A 192 -9.04 10.25 -8.81
CA HIS A 192 -8.74 8.81 -8.86
C HIS A 192 -8.77 8.26 -10.29
N GLU A 193 -9.78 8.64 -11.08
CA GLU A 193 -9.91 8.27 -12.49
C GLU A 193 -8.74 8.78 -13.33
N GLN A 194 -8.37 10.06 -13.16
CA GLN A 194 -7.24 10.64 -13.89
C GLN A 194 -5.91 9.96 -13.56
N GLU A 195 -5.71 9.55 -12.31
CA GLU A 195 -4.53 8.79 -11.90
C GLU A 195 -4.50 7.41 -12.55
N CYS A 196 -5.65 6.71 -12.56
CA CYS A 196 -5.77 5.40 -13.22
C CYS A 196 -5.50 5.50 -14.72
N ASP A 197 -6.09 6.50 -15.39
CA ASP A 197 -5.93 6.71 -16.82
C ASP A 197 -4.48 7.08 -17.18
N LEU A 198 -3.83 7.92 -16.38
CA LEU A 198 -2.42 8.28 -16.56
C LEU A 198 -1.51 7.04 -16.49
N ILE A 199 -1.66 6.24 -15.44
CA ILE A 199 -0.82 5.04 -15.25
C ILE A 199 -1.09 4.02 -16.35
N TYR A 200 -2.35 3.76 -16.67
CA TYR A 200 -2.76 2.78 -17.66
C TYR A 200 -2.24 3.10 -19.07
N ASN A 201 -2.33 4.37 -19.49
CA ASN A 201 -2.02 4.79 -20.86
C ASN A 201 -0.54 5.15 -21.08
N SER A 202 0.23 5.42 -20.06
CA SER A 202 1.68 5.67 -20.20
C SER A 202 2.42 4.40 -20.59
N LYS A 203 3.59 4.52 -21.27
CA LYS A 203 4.35 3.32 -21.69
C LYS A 203 4.87 2.51 -20.51
N THR A 204 5.37 3.20 -19.47
CA THR A 204 5.80 2.60 -18.20
C THR A 204 5.54 3.53 -17.01
N SER A 205 5.60 3.00 -15.81
CA SER A 205 5.42 3.74 -14.56
C SER A 205 6.71 3.78 -13.76
N LEU A 206 6.93 4.87 -13.02
CA LEU A 206 7.99 5.01 -12.04
C LEU A 206 7.39 4.89 -10.63
N ASN A 207 8.01 4.09 -9.78
CA ASN A 207 7.72 4.09 -8.36
C ASN A 207 8.92 4.57 -7.55
N ILE A 208 8.65 5.38 -6.52
CA ILE A 208 9.65 5.88 -5.58
C ILE A 208 9.08 5.71 -4.17
N HIS A 209 9.81 5.00 -3.34
CA HIS A 209 9.44 4.74 -1.95
C HIS A 209 9.87 5.86 -1.00
N ASP A 210 9.35 5.84 0.20
CA ASP A 210 9.80 6.72 1.27
C ASP A 210 11.21 6.32 1.75
N ALA A 211 11.92 7.25 2.36
CA ALA A 211 13.30 7.01 2.77
C ALA A 211 13.44 5.84 3.74
N TYR A 212 12.49 5.66 4.66
CA TYR A 212 12.50 4.52 5.58
C TYR A 212 12.31 3.18 4.85
N GLN A 213 11.45 3.13 3.83
CA GLN A 213 11.25 1.93 3.02
C GLN A 213 12.51 1.57 2.23
N ARG A 214 13.18 2.58 1.66
CA ARG A 214 14.47 2.39 0.98
C ARG A 214 15.57 1.90 1.92
N ALA A 215 15.61 2.41 3.14
CA ALA A 215 16.63 2.02 4.13
C ALA A 215 16.39 0.64 4.74
N LEU A 216 15.13 0.26 4.93
CA LEU A 216 14.76 -0.97 5.63
C LEU A 216 14.35 -2.11 4.69
N GLY A 217 13.75 -1.78 3.56
CA GLY A 217 13.37 -2.75 2.52
C GLY A 217 12.19 -3.65 2.84
N TYR A 218 11.45 -3.42 3.92
CA TYR A 218 10.50 -4.38 4.46
C TYR A 218 9.08 -4.28 3.94
N ASP A 219 8.69 -3.15 3.39
CA ASP A 219 7.37 -2.93 2.80
C ASP A 219 7.45 -2.11 1.52
N THR A 220 6.75 -2.54 0.49
CA THR A 220 6.56 -1.77 -0.73
C THR A 220 5.25 -0.99 -0.65
N ASN A 221 5.19 0.17 -1.30
CA ASN A 221 4.01 1.03 -1.26
C ASN A 221 2.91 0.57 -2.24
N GLU A 222 1.70 1.10 -2.06
CA GLU A 222 0.53 0.77 -2.87
C GLU A 222 0.73 1.05 -4.37
N ARG A 223 1.55 2.05 -4.73
CA ARG A 223 1.83 2.39 -6.13
C ARG A 223 2.47 1.24 -6.90
N THR A 224 3.25 0.37 -6.25
CA THR A 224 3.77 -0.86 -6.87
C THR A 224 2.64 -1.69 -7.45
N PHE A 225 1.65 -2.02 -6.62
CA PHE A 225 0.52 -2.87 -7.01
C PHE A 225 -0.38 -2.16 -8.03
N LYS A 226 -0.64 -0.88 -7.84
CA LYS A 226 -1.42 -0.05 -8.77
C LYS A 226 -0.77 0.02 -10.15
N SER A 227 0.52 0.30 -10.22
CA SER A 227 1.24 0.38 -11.50
C SER A 227 1.28 -0.95 -12.23
N LEU A 228 1.56 -2.03 -11.53
CA LEU A 228 1.58 -3.37 -12.13
C LEU A 228 0.17 -3.84 -12.52
N GLY A 229 -0.85 -3.56 -11.74
CA GLY A 229 -2.24 -3.92 -12.06
C GLY A 229 -2.81 -3.13 -13.24
N LEU A 230 -2.52 -1.83 -13.33
CA LEU A 230 -3.04 -0.97 -14.40
C LEU A 230 -2.22 -1.08 -15.69
N ASN A 231 -0.91 -0.95 -15.61
CA ASN A 231 -0.02 -0.87 -16.78
C ASN A 231 0.73 -2.18 -17.03
N GLY A 232 1.19 -2.84 -15.98
CA GLY A 232 2.04 -4.04 -16.06
C GLY A 232 3.52 -3.75 -16.28
N ALA A 233 3.93 -2.53 -16.66
CA ALA A 233 5.31 -2.12 -16.80
C ALA A 233 5.67 -1.10 -15.73
N LEU A 234 6.67 -1.43 -14.91
CA LEU A 234 7.12 -0.64 -13.76
C LEU A 234 8.65 -0.63 -13.70
N VAL A 235 9.21 0.53 -13.38
CA VAL A 235 10.58 0.69 -12.90
C VAL A 235 10.51 1.31 -11.50
N SER A 236 11.29 0.81 -10.55
CA SER A 236 11.19 1.24 -9.15
C SER A 236 12.55 1.37 -8.49
N ASP A 237 12.63 2.18 -7.45
CA ASP A 237 13.75 2.06 -6.52
C ASP A 237 13.69 0.69 -5.79
N ALA A 238 14.86 0.18 -5.40
CA ALA A 238 15.00 -1.18 -4.89
C ALA A 238 14.49 -1.31 -3.45
N ILE A 239 13.48 -2.16 -3.26
CA ILE A 239 12.93 -2.54 -1.96
C ILE A 239 12.90 -4.07 -1.88
N THR A 240 13.39 -4.66 -0.81
CA THR A 240 13.51 -6.12 -0.67
C THR A 240 12.16 -6.82 -0.86
N GLN A 241 11.10 -6.33 -0.23
CA GLN A 241 9.76 -6.90 -0.40
C GLN A 241 9.29 -6.83 -1.86
N LEU A 242 9.50 -5.70 -2.54
CA LEU A 242 9.15 -5.57 -3.96
C LEU A 242 9.89 -6.60 -4.81
N ASN A 243 11.20 -6.73 -4.60
CA ASN A 243 12.02 -7.67 -5.36
C ASN A 243 11.61 -9.13 -5.12
N ASN A 244 11.18 -9.46 -3.90
CA ASN A 244 10.67 -10.80 -3.57
C ASN A 244 9.32 -11.09 -4.23
N LEU A 245 8.41 -10.12 -4.23
CA LEU A 245 7.07 -10.28 -4.81
C LEU A 245 7.08 -10.22 -6.35
N PHE A 246 7.96 -9.40 -6.92
CA PHE A 246 8.02 -9.10 -8.36
C PHE A 246 9.47 -9.11 -8.87
N PRO A 247 10.14 -10.27 -8.92
CA PRO A 247 11.57 -10.37 -9.21
C PRO A 247 11.96 -9.91 -10.63
N ASN A 248 10.99 -9.82 -11.54
CA ASN A 248 11.20 -9.37 -12.92
C ASN A 248 11.03 -7.86 -13.12
N VAL A 249 10.66 -7.11 -12.08
CA VAL A 249 10.56 -5.66 -12.15
C VAL A 249 11.96 -5.05 -12.02
N PRO A 250 12.40 -4.20 -12.97
CA PRO A 250 13.68 -3.50 -12.86
C PRO A 250 13.72 -2.59 -11.64
N THR A 251 14.71 -2.76 -10.78
CA THR A 251 14.84 -1.98 -9.54
C THR A 251 16.25 -1.53 -9.28
N SER A 252 16.43 -0.28 -8.83
CA SER A 252 17.74 0.24 -8.44
C SER A 252 17.62 1.40 -7.44
N LEU A 253 18.57 1.53 -6.53
CA LEU A 253 18.73 2.75 -5.72
C LEU A 253 19.51 3.85 -6.46
N ASN A 254 20.15 3.51 -7.59
CA ASN A 254 20.90 4.45 -8.41
C ASN A 254 19.99 5.04 -9.50
N SER A 255 19.88 6.35 -9.56
CA SER A 255 19.01 7.07 -10.50
C SER A 255 19.42 6.93 -11.97
N ASP A 256 20.72 6.83 -12.27
CA ASP A 256 21.21 6.61 -13.65
C ASP A 256 20.84 5.20 -14.13
N THR A 257 20.92 4.21 -13.24
CA THR A 257 20.48 2.83 -13.53
C THR A 257 18.98 2.78 -13.81
N LEU A 258 18.14 3.48 -13.02
CA LEU A 258 16.69 3.55 -13.26
C LEU A 258 16.37 4.12 -14.66
N VAL A 259 17.08 5.17 -15.08
CA VAL A 259 16.94 5.74 -16.43
C VAL A 259 17.37 4.73 -17.50
N LYS A 260 18.48 4.03 -17.29
CA LYS A 260 18.97 2.99 -18.21
C LYS A 260 17.95 1.86 -18.35
N ASP A 261 17.50 1.30 -17.25
CA ASP A 261 16.53 0.20 -17.22
C ASP A 261 15.19 0.61 -17.89
N THR A 262 14.77 1.86 -17.71
CA THR A 262 13.60 2.40 -18.42
C THR A 262 13.82 2.42 -19.92
N LYS A 263 14.97 2.89 -20.40
CA LYS A 263 15.30 2.91 -21.84
C LYS A 263 15.38 1.50 -22.42
N GLU A 264 15.95 0.56 -21.69
CA GLU A 264 16.00 -0.84 -22.08
C GLU A 264 14.59 -1.42 -22.21
N LEU A 265 13.72 -1.20 -21.22
CA LEU A 265 12.33 -1.63 -21.27
C LEU A 265 11.56 -1.03 -22.47
N LEU A 266 11.81 0.25 -22.77
CA LEU A 266 11.17 0.95 -23.90
C LEU A 266 11.76 0.56 -25.27
N SER A 267 12.91 -0.08 -25.32
CA SER A 267 13.57 -0.57 -26.55
C SER A 267 13.08 -1.97 -26.95
N LEU A 268 12.34 -2.65 -26.10
CA LEU A 268 11.76 -3.95 -26.41
C LEU A 268 10.75 -3.85 -27.55
N THR A 269 10.59 -4.92 -28.28
CA THR A 269 9.54 -5.03 -29.33
C THR A 269 8.14 -4.98 -28.68
N GLU A 270 7.14 -4.65 -29.48
CA GLU A 270 5.75 -4.61 -29.00
C GLU A 270 5.30 -5.94 -28.39
N ASP A 271 5.74 -7.07 -28.94
CA ASP A 271 5.39 -8.38 -28.41
C ASP A 271 6.10 -8.67 -27.09
N GLU A 272 7.38 -8.35 -26.95
CA GLU A 272 8.14 -8.54 -25.71
C GLU A 272 7.55 -7.71 -24.58
N ILE A 273 7.30 -6.43 -24.81
CA ILE A 273 6.72 -5.58 -23.75
C ILE A 273 5.29 -5.99 -23.40
N ARG A 274 4.50 -6.45 -24.38
CA ARG A 274 3.16 -6.96 -24.15
C ARG A 274 3.18 -8.20 -23.24
N VAL A 275 4.08 -9.15 -23.48
CA VAL A 275 4.23 -10.35 -22.64
C VAL A 275 4.57 -9.97 -21.19
N ILE A 276 5.50 -9.02 -20.99
CA ILE A 276 5.86 -8.54 -19.65
C ILE A 276 4.64 -7.90 -18.96
N LYS A 277 3.94 -7.01 -19.66
CA LYS A 277 2.75 -6.32 -19.11
C LYS A 277 1.64 -7.29 -18.73
N GLU A 278 1.31 -8.22 -19.61
CA GLU A 278 0.26 -9.21 -19.39
C GLU A 278 0.62 -10.14 -18.22
N SER A 279 1.86 -10.62 -18.16
CA SER A 279 2.34 -11.48 -17.07
C SER A 279 2.24 -10.79 -15.71
N ASN A 280 2.67 -9.53 -15.62
CA ASN A 280 2.60 -8.77 -14.36
C ASN A 280 1.16 -8.47 -13.95
N LYS A 281 0.28 -8.09 -14.89
CA LYS A 281 -1.14 -7.88 -14.62
C LYS A 281 -1.83 -9.15 -14.15
N GLN A 282 -1.51 -10.29 -14.77
CA GLN A 282 -2.06 -11.57 -14.37
C GLN A 282 -1.61 -11.94 -12.96
N ASN A 283 -0.33 -11.78 -12.65
CA ASN A 283 0.18 -12.02 -11.30
C ASN A 283 -0.51 -11.13 -10.25
N ILE A 284 -0.73 -9.86 -10.56
CA ILE A 284 -1.48 -8.94 -9.67
C ILE A 284 -2.91 -9.42 -9.49
N SER A 285 -3.60 -9.77 -10.58
CA SER A 285 -5.00 -10.24 -10.54
C SER A 285 -5.16 -11.50 -9.72
N ASP A 286 -4.24 -12.44 -9.87
CA ASP A 286 -4.34 -13.76 -9.22
C ASP A 286 -3.93 -13.73 -7.73
N ASN A 287 -2.96 -12.87 -7.36
CA ASN A 287 -2.28 -12.98 -6.07
C ASN A 287 -2.25 -11.72 -5.23
N HIS A 288 -2.51 -10.54 -5.80
CA HIS A 288 -2.21 -9.27 -5.14
C HIS A 288 -3.34 -8.23 -5.21
N THR A 289 -4.60 -8.68 -5.17
CA THR A 289 -5.77 -7.81 -5.03
C THR A 289 -6.19 -7.68 -3.56
N TYR A 290 -7.00 -6.67 -3.22
CA TYR A 290 -7.59 -6.58 -1.88
C TYR A 290 -8.52 -7.76 -1.58
N ILE A 291 -9.13 -8.40 -2.60
CA ILE A 291 -9.88 -9.65 -2.43
C ILE A 291 -8.95 -10.74 -1.88
N ASN A 292 -7.78 -10.93 -2.50
CA ASN A 292 -6.81 -11.91 -2.00
C ASN A 292 -6.33 -11.59 -0.57
N ARG A 293 -6.23 -10.31 -0.18
CA ARG A 293 -5.84 -9.92 1.19
C ARG A 293 -6.93 -10.23 2.20
N VAL A 294 -8.20 -9.99 1.87
CA VAL A 294 -9.33 -10.39 2.72
C VAL A 294 -9.35 -11.91 2.90
N GLU A 295 -9.23 -12.68 1.81
CA GLU A 295 -9.16 -14.14 1.88
C GLU A 295 -7.96 -14.63 2.71
N GLN A 296 -6.81 -13.96 2.61
CA GLN A 296 -5.63 -14.24 3.42
C GLN A 296 -5.92 -13.99 4.91
N LEU A 297 -6.50 -12.83 5.26
CA LEU A 297 -6.86 -12.48 6.63
C LEU A 297 -7.86 -13.49 7.24
N LEU A 298 -8.84 -13.94 6.46
CA LEU A 298 -9.84 -14.91 6.90
C LEU A 298 -9.26 -16.31 7.20
N LYS A 299 -8.16 -16.68 6.54
CA LYS A 299 -7.47 -17.98 6.72
C LYS A 299 -6.48 -17.99 7.89
N LEU A 300 -6.05 -16.83 8.38
CA LEU A 300 -5.19 -16.66 9.56
C LEU A 300 -5.99 -16.78 10.85
#